data_4f2b0f0b937b528898243e5248abe41b
#
_entry.id   4f2b0f0b937b528898243e5248abe41b
#
_cell.length_a   1.000
_cell.length_b   1.000
_cell.length_c   1.000
_cell.angle_alpha   90.00
_cell.angle_beta   90.00
_cell.angle_gamma   90.00
#
_symmetry.space_group_name_H-M   'P 1'
#
loop_
_entity.id
_entity.type
_entity.pdbx_description
1 polymer ?
#
loop_
_entity_poly.entity_id
_entity_poly.type
_entity_poly.pdbx_seq_one_letter_code
_entity_poly.pdbx_strand_id
1 'polypeptide(L)'
;MKKRTIQLYSLLGLTTLGMLGCSKGFLEKNPQGQLIEEQIEGKKGVEATLIGAYAIMNGNINGTWGNYGSAPSQWIFGEITSDNAHKGSVITDQPNMNMIESFTTISSNDNLSTMWQVYYEGILRANTTLRLLSQDQSGSKTIKAERAKEIEGEAKLLRAHYYFFLWRIFKNIPYVDENTSIEEAKVVKNDKDVQPMIESDLKTAIANLPDSKINGEGGRMDQRTAKAYLGKLYLYQKKYTEALTLFKDVIGSRDITTMPFQDNYDVNKENGPEALLVAKHAINPDGGGDNANVGDMLSGLNGTNPVGCCGFYQPSIDLVNAYKVDANGLPMLDDSYRTNPYTSDILLTDKTAIANYKLDLNLKFDPRLDYTVGRRGVNFLDYGEFPGDAWLRPEEGSRPHGGPFTGIKTMIPKSQHAAHTQAGAAYVTDLDVNIIRLADVILMAAECEVELGNLPNALKYVNSIRLRAAQLPSKTTGGGVAAAKYEVKPYPAFTSADQARKAVRFERRLELAMEGHRFFDLVRWGIAKEVIANYAKFEGSILPVFKSKAYADKNAYFPIPQEEINKSNGSLTQNQGY
;
A
#
# COMPACT_ATOMS: atom_id res chain seq x y z
N MET A 1 -61.59 -56.12 -20.83
CA MET A 1 -60.62 -56.14 -19.70
C MET A 1 -59.15 -55.94 -20.09
N LYS A 2 -58.67 -56.45 -21.24
CA LYS A 2 -57.23 -56.30 -21.63
C LYS A 2 -56.71 -54.85 -21.90
N LYS A 3 -57.50 -53.89 -22.33
CA LYS A 3 -57.09 -52.53 -22.60
C LYS A 3 -56.87 -51.64 -21.33
N ARG A 4 -57.60 -51.94 -20.25
CA ARG A 4 -57.41 -51.16 -18.97
C ARG A 4 -56.17 -51.60 -18.19
N THR A 5 -55.77 -52.89 -18.33
CA THR A 5 -54.56 -53.38 -17.65
C THR A 5 -53.27 -52.86 -18.28
N ILE A 6 -53.24 -52.67 -19.61
CA ILE A 6 -52.06 -52.08 -20.31
C ILE A 6 -51.90 -50.61 -19.97
N GLN A 7 -52.95 -49.81 -19.80
CA GLN A 7 -52.89 -48.43 -19.38
C GLN A 7 -52.42 -48.26 -17.91
N LEU A 8 -52.76 -49.26 -17.05
CA LEU A 8 -52.30 -49.23 -15.64
C LEU A 8 -50.79 -49.50 -15.53
N TYR A 9 -50.23 -50.42 -16.31
CA TYR A 9 -48.83 -50.77 -16.33
C TYR A 9 -47.96 -49.71 -17.00
N SER A 10 -48.46 -48.96 -18.01
CA SER A 10 -47.78 -47.81 -18.62
C SER A 10 -47.77 -46.60 -17.70
N LEU A 11 -48.82 -46.37 -16.89
CA LEU A 11 -48.85 -45.30 -15.91
C LEU A 11 -47.93 -45.59 -14.71
N LEU A 12 -47.81 -46.85 -14.26
CA LEU A 12 -46.90 -47.26 -13.19
C LEU A 12 -45.44 -47.23 -13.65
N GLY A 13 -45.14 -47.56 -14.92
CA GLY A 13 -43.79 -47.45 -15.49
C GLY A 13 -43.31 -46.00 -15.67
N LEU A 14 -44.21 -45.06 -15.98
CA LEU A 14 -43.84 -43.64 -16.07
C LEU A 14 -43.59 -42.99 -14.69
N THR A 15 -44.30 -43.43 -13.65
CA THR A 15 -44.09 -42.89 -12.28
C THR A 15 -42.82 -43.42 -11.64
N THR A 16 -42.38 -44.65 -11.95
CA THR A 16 -41.09 -45.17 -11.45
C THR A 16 -39.87 -44.60 -12.17
N LEU A 17 -39.95 -44.21 -13.46
CA LEU A 17 -38.88 -43.49 -14.14
C LEU A 17 -38.71 -42.03 -13.64
N GLY A 18 -39.80 -41.41 -13.15
CA GLY A 18 -39.75 -40.03 -12.60
C GLY A 18 -39.07 -39.94 -11.22
N MET A 19 -38.97 -41.04 -10.46
CA MET A 19 -38.33 -41.02 -9.14
C MET A 19 -36.83 -41.32 -9.17
N LEU A 20 -36.26 -41.73 -10.28
CA LEU A 20 -34.83 -41.95 -10.45
C LEU A 20 -34.06 -40.67 -10.88
N GLY A 21 -34.80 -39.60 -11.22
CA GLY A 21 -34.20 -38.33 -11.69
C GLY A 21 -33.88 -37.31 -10.60
N CYS A 22 -34.25 -37.52 -9.34
CA CYS A 22 -34.00 -36.60 -8.23
C CYS A 22 -32.97 -37.15 -7.25
N SER A 23 -31.83 -37.62 -7.73
CA SER A 23 -30.66 -37.78 -6.85
C SER A 23 -30.05 -36.42 -6.60
N LYS A 24 -29.63 -36.14 -5.35
CA LYS A 24 -28.95 -34.88 -4.99
C LYS A 24 -27.80 -34.53 -5.98
N GLY A 25 -27.06 -35.54 -6.46
CA GLY A 25 -25.97 -35.38 -7.43
C GLY A 25 -26.38 -34.95 -8.84
N PHE A 26 -27.70 -35.01 -9.20
CA PHE A 26 -28.19 -34.51 -10.50
C PHE A 26 -28.43 -32.98 -10.44
N LEU A 27 -28.71 -32.45 -9.25
CA LEU A 27 -28.94 -31.01 -9.01
C LEU A 27 -27.66 -30.28 -8.59
N GLU A 28 -26.67 -30.99 -8.08
CA GLU A 28 -25.36 -30.45 -7.71
C GLU A 28 -24.41 -30.56 -8.91
N LYS A 29 -24.61 -29.72 -9.93
CA LYS A 29 -23.57 -29.51 -10.94
C LYS A 29 -22.56 -28.52 -10.39
N ASN A 30 -21.32 -28.97 -10.21
CA ASN A 30 -20.22 -28.05 -9.95
C ASN A 30 -20.21 -26.97 -11.03
N PRO A 31 -20.07 -25.69 -10.66
CA PRO A 31 -19.99 -24.60 -11.62
C PRO A 31 -18.92 -24.90 -12.65
N GLN A 32 -19.25 -24.81 -13.93
CA GLN A 32 -18.26 -25.02 -15.00
C GLN A 32 -17.23 -23.89 -14.93
N GLY A 33 -15.95 -24.24 -14.85
CA GLY A 33 -14.84 -23.29 -14.76
C GLY A 33 -14.36 -22.98 -13.34
N GLN A 34 -14.96 -23.59 -12.29
CA GLN A 34 -14.42 -23.54 -10.94
C GLN A 34 -13.72 -24.86 -10.60
N LEU A 35 -12.50 -24.76 -10.06
CA LEU A 35 -11.80 -25.90 -9.47
C LEU A 35 -12.41 -26.20 -8.10
N ILE A 36 -12.82 -27.45 -7.86
CA ILE A 36 -13.21 -27.95 -6.53
C ILE A 36 -11.99 -28.45 -5.77
N GLU A 37 -12.05 -28.45 -4.44
CA GLU A 37 -10.91 -28.84 -3.60
C GLU A 37 -10.32 -30.21 -3.99
N GLU A 38 -11.14 -31.18 -4.35
CA GLU A 38 -10.71 -32.52 -4.79
C GLU A 38 -9.90 -32.52 -6.10
N GLN A 39 -10.02 -31.47 -6.91
CA GLN A 39 -9.24 -31.32 -8.16
C GLN A 39 -7.87 -30.65 -7.92
N ILE A 40 -7.69 -30.03 -6.75
CA ILE A 40 -6.46 -29.30 -6.38
C ILE A 40 -5.74 -29.93 -5.19
N GLU A 41 -6.02 -31.20 -4.89
CA GLU A 41 -5.35 -31.97 -3.85
C GLU A 41 -3.85 -32.22 -4.16
N GLY A 42 -3.09 -32.47 -3.09
CA GLY A 42 -1.68 -32.81 -3.13
C GLY A 42 -0.77 -31.62 -3.43
N LYS A 43 0.52 -31.92 -3.61
CA LYS A 43 1.58 -30.89 -3.69
C LYS A 43 1.29 -29.79 -4.71
N LYS A 44 0.85 -30.15 -5.92
CA LYS A 44 0.61 -29.14 -6.98
C LYS A 44 -0.51 -28.19 -6.63
N GLY A 45 -1.60 -28.71 -6.06
CA GLY A 45 -2.74 -27.88 -5.65
C GLY A 45 -2.40 -26.95 -4.51
N VAL A 46 -1.73 -27.45 -3.46
CA VAL A 46 -1.30 -26.64 -2.32
C VAL A 46 -0.35 -25.52 -2.75
N GLU A 47 0.66 -25.82 -3.57
CA GLU A 47 1.57 -24.79 -4.09
C GLU A 47 0.84 -23.76 -4.99
N ALA A 48 -0.10 -24.22 -5.82
CA ALA A 48 -0.89 -23.33 -6.67
C ALA A 48 -1.79 -22.38 -5.86
N THR A 49 -2.45 -22.89 -4.81
CA THR A 49 -3.28 -22.02 -3.93
C THR A 49 -2.42 -21.05 -3.13
N LEU A 50 -1.22 -21.45 -2.70
CA LEU A 50 -0.27 -20.54 -2.07
C LEU A 50 0.16 -19.41 -3.01
N ILE A 51 0.50 -19.73 -4.27
CA ILE A 51 0.82 -18.69 -5.28
C ILE A 51 -0.40 -17.80 -5.53
N GLY A 52 -1.61 -18.39 -5.58
CA GLY A 52 -2.85 -17.63 -5.67
C GLY A 52 -3.06 -16.68 -4.49
N ALA A 53 -2.62 -17.05 -3.28
CA ALA A 53 -2.64 -16.16 -2.13
C ALA A 53 -1.61 -15.02 -2.27
N TYR A 54 -0.39 -15.29 -2.74
CA TYR A 54 0.59 -14.24 -3.06
C TYR A 54 0.09 -13.26 -4.12
N ALA A 55 -0.59 -13.74 -5.16
CA ALA A 55 -1.06 -12.92 -6.27
C ALA A 55 -1.99 -11.79 -5.81
N ILE A 56 -2.81 -12.02 -4.78
CA ILE A 56 -3.71 -10.97 -4.24
C ILE A 56 -2.95 -9.80 -3.61
N MET A 57 -1.68 -9.95 -3.28
CA MET A 57 -0.88 -8.83 -2.75
C MET A 57 -0.76 -7.68 -3.76
N ASN A 58 -0.94 -7.92 -5.06
CA ASN A 58 -0.98 -6.87 -6.08
C ASN A 58 -2.23 -5.98 -5.99
N GLY A 59 -3.19 -6.31 -5.12
CA GLY A 59 -4.42 -5.55 -4.93
C GLY A 59 -5.49 -5.83 -5.98
N ASN A 60 -5.33 -6.86 -6.82
CA ASN A 60 -6.24 -7.12 -7.93
C ASN A 60 -6.96 -8.46 -7.80
N ILE A 61 -8.27 -8.46 -8.08
CA ILE A 61 -9.08 -9.66 -8.27
C ILE A 61 -9.54 -9.68 -9.72
N ASN A 62 -9.23 -10.75 -10.47
CA ASN A 62 -9.78 -11.00 -11.80
C ASN A 62 -9.44 -9.96 -12.88
N GLY A 63 -8.30 -9.29 -12.80
CA GLY A 63 -7.85 -8.37 -13.84
C GLY A 63 -8.74 -7.15 -14.08
N THR A 64 -9.58 -6.80 -13.11
CA THR A 64 -10.52 -5.69 -13.26
C THR A 64 -9.83 -4.35 -13.06
N TRP A 65 -9.95 -3.49 -14.05
CA TRP A 65 -9.66 -2.07 -13.93
C TRP A 65 -10.54 -1.47 -12.82
N GLY A 66 -9.96 -0.65 -11.95
CA GLY A 66 -10.73 0.03 -10.91
C GLY A 66 -10.47 -0.46 -9.48
N ASN A 67 -9.57 -1.40 -9.27
CA ASN A 67 -9.20 -1.88 -7.93
C ASN A 67 -8.24 -0.91 -7.20
N TYR A 68 -8.41 0.39 -7.37
CA TYR A 68 -7.53 1.41 -6.77
C TYR A 68 -7.58 1.41 -5.25
N GLY A 69 -8.75 1.14 -4.66
CA GLY A 69 -8.93 1.06 -3.21
C GLY A 69 -8.11 -0.02 -2.54
N SER A 70 -7.71 -1.06 -3.27
CA SER A 70 -6.89 -2.17 -2.75
C SER A 70 -5.43 -2.11 -3.18
N ALA A 71 -4.97 -1.01 -3.79
CA ALA A 71 -3.58 -0.83 -4.18
C ALA A 71 -2.61 -1.17 -3.06
N PRO A 72 -1.56 -1.99 -3.30
CA PRO A 72 -0.60 -2.36 -2.27
C PRO A 72 0.19 -1.16 -1.73
N SER A 73 0.35 -0.11 -2.51
CA SER A 73 0.93 1.17 -2.10
C SER A 73 0.09 1.90 -1.05
N GLN A 74 -1.20 1.55 -0.89
CA GLN A 74 -2.12 2.19 0.06
C GLN A 74 -2.23 3.72 -0.12
N TRP A 75 -1.98 4.23 -1.32
CA TRP A 75 -1.95 5.66 -1.57
C TRP A 75 -3.26 6.37 -1.22
N ILE A 76 -4.42 5.69 -1.42
CA ILE A 76 -5.73 6.26 -1.10
C ILE A 76 -5.92 6.39 0.42
N PHE A 77 -5.64 5.33 1.19
CA PHE A 77 -5.90 5.32 2.63
C PHE A 77 -4.74 5.84 3.48
N GLY A 78 -3.52 5.78 2.96
CA GLY A 78 -2.31 6.11 3.71
C GLY A 78 -1.69 7.47 3.38
N GLU A 79 -1.96 8.03 2.20
CA GLU A 79 -1.31 9.26 1.76
C GLU A 79 -2.28 10.40 1.47
N ILE A 80 -3.31 10.23 0.60
CA ILE A 80 -4.22 11.36 0.31
C ILE A 80 -5.07 11.76 1.51
N THR A 81 -5.21 10.91 2.50
CA THR A 81 -5.81 11.22 3.81
C THR A 81 -4.87 12.01 4.71
N SER A 82 -3.58 12.12 4.38
CA SER A 82 -2.56 12.77 5.19
C SER A 82 -2.29 14.22 4.75
N ASP A 83 -1.16 14.74 5.22
CA ASP A 83 -0.56 16.02 4.85
C ASP A 83 0.47 15.87 3.71
N ASN A 84 0.62 14.68 3.12
CA ASN A 84 1.63 14.42 2.09
C ASN A 84 1.11 14.56 0.67
N ALA A 85 -0.15 14.22 0.42
CA ALA A 85 -0.63 14.13 -0.95
C ALA A 85 -2.11 14.52 -1.11
N HIS A 86 -2.45 14.85 -2.33
CA HIS A 86 -3.80 15.07 -2.82
C HIS A 86 -4.24 13.91 -3.72
N LYS A 87 -5.55 13.72 -3.83
CA LYS A 87 -6.11 12.86 -4.87
C LYS A 87 -5.61 13.27 -6.25
N GLY A 88 -5.54 14.58 -6.50
CA GLY A 88 -5.13 15.11 -7.80
C GLY A 88 -6.22 14.97 -8.88
N SER A 89 -5.82 14.97 -10.16
CA SER A 89 -6.72 14.93 -11.31
C SER A 89 -7.80 16.01 -11.26
N VAL A 90 -8.94 15.82 -11.94
CA VAL A 90 -10.10 16.71 -11.86
C VAL A 90 -11.08 16.25 -10.77
N ILE A 91 -11.85 17.17 -10.20
CA ILE A 91 -12.74 16.87 -9.07
C ILE A 91 -13.82 15.83 -9.39
N THR A 92 -14.27 15.79 -10.65
CA THR A 92 -15.31 14.87 -11.13
C THR A 92 -14.81 13.47 -11.45
N ASP A 93 -13.48 13.27 -11.54
CA ASP A 93 -12.89 11.96 -11.76
C ASP A 93 -12.67 11.25 -10.42
N GLN A 94 -13.19 10.04 -10.28
CA GLN A 94 -13.14 9.26 -9.03
C GLN A 94 -13.66 10.07 -7.82
N PRO A 95 -14.90 10.60 -7.82
CA PRO A 95 -15.40 11.50 -6.79
C PRO A 95 -15.43 10.87 -5.39
N ASN A 96 -15.53 9.54 -5.30
CA ASN A 96 -15.49 8.81 -4.05
C ASN A 96 -14.12 8.92 -3.34
N MET A 97 -13.03 9.13 -4.08
CA MET A 97 -11.72 9.39 -3.49
C MET A 97 -11.63 10.79 -2.85
N ASN A 98 -12.32 11.81 -3.40
CA ASN A 98 -12.40 13.12 -2.74
C ASN A 98 -13.07 13.03 -1.36
N MET A 99 -14.08 12.14 -1.22
CA MET A 99 -14.73 11.91 0.07
C MET A 99 -13.78 11.27 1.10
N ILE A 100 -12.89 10.37 0.66
CA ILE A 100 -11.84 9.78 1.51
C ILE A 100 -10.83 10.87 1.91
N GLU A 101 -10.32 11.62 0.95
CA GLU A 101 -9.35 12.71 1.19
C GLU A 101 -9.87 13.76 2.17
N SER A 102 -11.15 14.14 2.07
CA SER A 102 -11.78 15.16 2.91
C SER A 102 -12.38 14.65 4.23
N PHE A 103 -12.29 13.34 4.51
CA PHE A 103 -12.91 12.68 5.67
C PHE A 103 -14.45 12.76 5.72
N THR A 104 -15.08 12.88 4.55
CA THR A 104 -16.54 12.89 4.40
C THR A 104 -17.10 11.57 3.86
N THR A 105 -16.28 10.53 3.81
CA THR A 105 -16.65 9.23 3.26
C THR A 105 -17.79 8.58 4.03
N ILE A 106 -18.64 7.86 3.30
CA ILE A 106 -19.77 7.08 3.80
C ILE A 106 -19.57 5.59 3.51
N SER A 107 -20.35 4.74 4.16
CA SER A 107 -20.23 3.28 4.07
C SER A 107 -20.51 2.69 2.67
N SER A 108 -21.13 3.44 1.78
CA SER A 108 -21.37 3.03 0.38
C SER A 108 -20.24 3.42 -0.59
N ASN A 109 -19.11 3.94 -0.10
CA ASN A 109 -17.96 4.25 -0.93
C ASN A 109 -17.33 2.97 -1.49
N ASP A 110 -17.22 2.86 -2.82
CA ASP A 110 -16.74 1.69 -3.54
C ASP A 110 -15.27 1.32 -3.23
N ASN A 111 -14.41 2.31 -2.94
CA ASN A 111 -13.03 2.03 -2.55
C ASN A 111 -12.95 1.23 -1.23
N LEU A 112 -13.91 1.42 -0.31
CA LEU A 112 -14.01 0.63 0.92
C LEU A 112 -14.40 -0.81 0.61
N SER A 113 -15.41 -1.01 -0.25
CA SER A 113 -15.86 -2.33 -0.68
C SER A 113 -14.75 -3.09 -1.41
N THR A 114 -14.04 -2.41 -2.32
CA THR A 114 -12.90 -2.98 -3.03
C THR A 114 -11.80 -3.44 -2.07
N MET A 115 -11.40 -2.58 -1.11
CA MET A 115 -10.42 -2.93 -0.09
C MET A 115 -10.84 -4.14 0.73
N TRP A 116 -12.09 -4.18 1.18
CA TRP A 116 -12.64 -5.28 1.96
C TRP A 116 -12.61 -6.59 1.17
N GLN A 117 -13.18 -6.59 -0.02
CA GLN A 117 -13.34 -7.81 -0.84
C GLN A 117 -12.01 -8.39 -1.27
N VAL A 118 -11.07 -7.56 -1.76
CA VAL A 118 -9.76 -8.03 -2.22
C VAL A 118 -8.98 -8.67 -1.07
N TYR A 119 -8.94 -8.03 0.09
CA TYR A 119 -8.14 -8.53 1.21
C TYR A 119 -8.78 -9.74 1.89
N TYR A 120 -10.12 -9.85 1.92
CA TYR A 120 -10.79 -11.08 2.34
C TYR A 120 -10.64 -12.23 1.34
N GLU A 121 -10.55 -11.95 0.04
CA GLU A 121 -10.15 -12.96 -0.95
C GLU A 121 -8.73 -13.50 -0.68
N GLY A 122 -7.79 -12.62 -0.32
CA GLY A 122 -6.45 -13.03 0.10
C GLY A 122 -6.47 -13.95 1.33
N ILE A 123 -7.30 -13.62 2.33
CA ILE A 123 -7.52 -14.47 3.52
C ILE A 123 -8.11 -15.82 3.12
N LEU A 124 -9.11 -15.85 2.24
CA LEU A 124 -9.74 -17.07 1.76
C LEU A 124 -8.72 -17.99 1.08
N ARG A 125 -7.86 -17.46 0.21
CA ARG A 125 -6.82 -18.24 -0.48
C ARG A 125 -5.77 -18.76 0.49
N ALA A 126 -5.35 -17.97 1.47
CA ALA A 126 -4.44 -18.41 2.53
C ALA A 126 -5.06 -19.53 3.37
N ASN A 127 -6.33 -19.41 3.78
CA ASN A 127 -7.07 -20.43 4.52
C ASN A 127 -7.25 -21.72 3.68
N THR A 128 -7.53 -21.61 2.39
CA THR A 128 -7.63 -22.75 1.48
C THR A 128 -6.28 -23.47 1.39
N THR A 129 -5.19 -22.74 1.27
CA THR A 129 -3.83 -23.33 1.27
C THR A 129 -3.57 -24.13 2.55
N LEU A 130 -3.92 -23.56 3.72
CA LEU A 130 -3.73 -24.23 5.02
C LEU A 130 -4.60 -25.48 5.17
N ARG A 131 -5.86 -25.45 4.71
CA ARG A 131 -6.75 -26.63 4.71
C ARG A 131 -6.20 -27.76 3.86
N LEU A 132 -5.85 -27.46 2.60
CA LEU A 132 -5.29 -28.45 1.67
C LEU A 132 -3.95 -29.00 2.18
N LEU A 133 -3.12 -28.16 2.79
CA LEU A 133 -1.88 -28.62 3.43
C LEU A 133 -2.16 -29.59 4.57
N SER A 134 -3.13 -29.27 5.43
CA SER A 134 -3.53 -30.15 6.55
C SER A 134 -4.08 -31.49 6.05
N GLN A 135 -4.87 -31.48 4.98
CA GLN A 135 -5.39 -32.70 4.33
C GLN A 135 -4.24 -33.55 3.75
N ASP A 136 -3.28 -32.94 3.03
CA ASP A 136 -2.11 -33.66 2.52
C ASP A 136 -1.30 -34.28 3.66
N GLN A 137 -1.02 -33.55 4.74
CA GLN A 137 -0.19 -34.03 5.85
C GLN A 137 -0.88 -35.09 6.72
N SER A 138 -2.20 -35.12 6.80
CA SER A 138 -2.97 -36.16 7.47
C SER A 138 -3.21 -37.41 6.59
N GLY A 139 -3.17 -37.22 5.27
CA GLY A 139 -3.47 -38.26 4.27
C GLY A 139 -2.25 -38.73 3.48
N SER A 140 -2.16 -38.28 2.23
CA SER A 140 -1.20 -38.77 1.22
C SER A 140 0.26 -38.38 1.47
N LYS A 141 0.51 -37.32 2.23
CA LYS A 141 1.85 -36.80 2.56
C LYS A 141 2.73 -36.57 1.34
N THR A 142 2.16 -36.00 0.28
CA THR A 142 2.89 -35.73 -0.96
C THR A 142 3.90 -34.60 -0.80
N ILE A 143 3.74 -33.77 0.24
CA ILE A 143 4.62 -32.65 0.58
C ILE A 143 5.53 -33.06 1.72
N LYS A 144 6.85 -32.91 1.53
CA LYS A 144 7.84 -33.19 2.58
C LYS A 144 7.62 -32.28 3.79
N ALA A 145 7.85 -32.81 4.99
CA ALA A 145 7.60 -32.10 6.25
C ALA A 145 8.27 -30.72 6.36
N GLU A 146 9.48 -30.57 5.82
CA GLU A 146 10.19 -29.28 5.78
C GLU A 146 9.43 -28.25 4.91
N ARG A 147 9.06 -28.64 3.67
CA ARG A 147 8.29 -27.79 2.77
C ARG A 147 6.89 -27.50 3.31
N ALA A 148 6.27 -28.45 4.01
CA ALA A 148 4.98 -28.24 4.66
C ALA A 148 5.05 -27.11 5.72
N LYS A 149 6.13 -27.06 6.53
CA LYS A 149 6.36 -25.97 7.47
C LYS A 149 6.54 -24.62 6.76
N GLU A 150 7.34 -24.60 5.69
CA GLU A 150 7.53 -23.38 4.91
C GLU A 150 6.20 -22.86 4.34
N ILE A 151 5.38 -23.74 3.72
CA ILE A 151 4.06 -23.38 3.17
C ILE A 151 3.14 -22.84 4.28
N GLU A 152 3.12 -23.49 5.45
CA GLU A 152 2.36 -23.01 6.60
C GLU A 152 2.83 -21.60 7.01
N GLY A 153 4.14 -21.39 7.10
CA GLY A 153 4.73 -20.10 7.44
C GLY A 153 4.38 -19.00 6.43
N GLU A 154 4.48 -19.29 5.13
CA GLU A 154 4.10 -18.36 4.07
C GLU A 154 2.60 -18.03 4.10
N ALA A 155 1.72 -19.04 4.17
CA ALA A 155 0.27 -18.86 4.16
C ALA A 155 -0.21 -18.06 5.38
N LYS A 156 0.34 -18.34 6.58
CA LYS A 156 0.03 -17.59 7.80
C LYS A 156 0.55 -16.15 7.75
N LEU A 157 1.74 -15.92 7.20
CA LEU A 157 2.26 -14.56 7.03
C LEU A 157 1.41 -13.75 6.03
N LEU A 158 0.97 -14.36 4.93
CA LEU A 158 0.04 -13.74 3.99
C LEU A 158 -1.29 -13.40 4.66
N ARG A 159 -1.88 -14.34 5.43
CA ARG A 159 -3.11 -14.09 6.19
C ARG A 159 -2.95 -12.95 7.19
N ALA A 160 -1.84 -12.94 7.92
CA ALA A 160 -1.51 -11.86 8.84
C ALA A 160 -1.40 -10.50 8.13
N HIS A 161 -0.79 -10.46 6.94
CA HIS A 161 -0.71 -9.27 6.09
C HIS A 161 -2.11 -8.74 5.74
N TYR A 162 -3.00 -9.59 5.23
CA TYR A 162 -4.34 -9.19 4.84
C TYR A 162 -5.17 -8.70 6.02
N TYR A 163 -5.12 -9.41 7.16
CA TYR A 163 -5.78 -8.98 8.38
C TYR A 163 -5.22 -7.68 8.94
N PHE A 164 -3.91 -7.47 8.91
CA PHE A 164 -3.30 -6.24 9.39
C PHE A 164 -3.76 -5.02 8.58
N PHE A 165 -3.87 -5.14 7.25
CA PHE A 165 -4.35 -4.08 6.38
C PHE A 165 -5.83 -3.79 6.63
N LEU A 166 -6.69 -4.81 6.70
CA LEU A 166 -8.10 -4.65 7.05
C LEU A 166 -8.28 -4.02 8.44
N TRP A 167 -7.57 -4.54 9.45
CA TRP A 167 -7.61 -4.02 10.80
C TRP A 167 -7.17 -2.56 10.88
N ARG A 168 -6.11 -2.20 10.20
CA ARG A 168 -5.58 -0.82 10.18
C ARG A 168 -6.54 0.18 9.57
N ILE A 169 -7.37 -0.26 8.61
CA ILE A 169 -8.36 0.57 7.92
C ILE A 169 -9.72 0.54 8.63
N PHE A 170 -10.23 -0.64 8.99
CA PHE A 170 -11.59 -0.80 9.50
C PHE A 170 -11.68 -1.06 11.01
N LYS A 171 -10.61 -1.43 11.69
CA LYS A 171 -10.52 -1.80 13.10
C LYS A 171 -11.34 -3.03 13.46
N ASN A 172 -12.69 -2.91 13.43
CA ASN A 172 -13.60 -3.97 13.81
C ASN A 172 -13.93 -4.84 12.59
N ILE A 173 -13.27 -5.98 12.47
CA ILE A 173 -13.37 -6.89 11.34
C ILE A 173 -13.62 -8.32 11.82
N PRO A 174 -14.43 -9.16 11.11
CA PRO A 174 -14.60 -10.55 11.46
C PRO A 174 -13.32 -11.35 11.19
N TYR A 175 -12.99 -12.27 12.10
CA TYR A 175 -11.88 -13.20 11.91
C TYR A 175 -12.38 -14.57 11.49
N VAL A 176 -11.88 -15.07 10.37
CA VAL A 176 -12.11 -16.41 9.83
C VAL A 176 -10.78 -17.09 9.55
N ASP A 177 -10.65 -18.36 9.88
CA ASP A 177 -9.44 -19.15 9.66
C ASP A 177 -9.71 -20.41 8.82
N GLU A 178 -8.72 -21.26 8.68
CA GLU A 178 -8.78 -22.50 7.91
C GLU A 178 -9.77 -23.53 8.46
N ASN A 179 -10.22 -23.38 9.72
CA ASN A 179 -11.18 -24.27 10.37
C ASN A 179 -12.62 -23.75 10.30
N THR A 180 -12.79 -22.49 9.90
CA THR A 180 -14.11 -21.85 9.79
C THR A 180 -14.80 -22.34 8.51
N SER A 181 -15.96 -22.97 8.65
CA SER A 181 -16.77 -23.39 7.50
C SER A 181 -17.40 -22.19 6.78
N ILE A 182 -17.83 -22.39 5.53
CA ILE A 182 -18.50 -21.34 4.73
C ILE A 182 -19.77 -20.82 5.45
N GLU A 183 -20.54 -21.72 6.07
CA GLU A 183 -21.75 -21.31 6.77
C GLU A 183 -21.48 -20.53 8.05
N GLU A 184 -20.45 -20.92 8.81
CA GLU A 184 -20.01 -20.17 9.98
C GLU A 184 -19.47 -18.79 9.58
N ALA A 185 -18.68 -18.71 8.50
CA ALA A 185 -18.09 -17.45 8.01
C ALA A 185 -19.15 -16.37 7.72
N LYS A 186 -20.35 -16.76 7.26
CA LYS A 186 -21.46 -15.84 6.97
C LYS A 186 -22.02 -15.10 8.19
N VAL A 187 -21.80 -15.64 9.39
CA VAL A 187 -22.38 -15.14 10.64
C VAL A 187 -21.32 -14.74 11.69
N VAL A 188 -20.04 -14.73 11.31
CA VAL A 188 -18.97 -14.26 12.20
C VAL A 188 -19.14 -12.77 12.47
N LYS A 189 -19.12 -12.41 13.76
CA LYS A 189 -19.23 -11.00 14.20
C LYS A 189 -17.88 -10.31 14.12
N ASN A 190 -17.92 -8.98 13.97
CA ASN A 190 -16.75 -8.12 14.02
C ASN A 190 -16.55 -7.48 15.40
N ASP A 191 -16.81 -8.23 16.46
CA ASP A 191 -16.79 -7.78 17.86
C ASP A 191 -15.51 -8.18 18.62
N LYS A 192 -14.58 -8.89 17.98
CA LYS A 192 -13.32 -9.34 18.58
C LYS A 192 -12.13 -8.57 18.05
N ASP A 193 -11.15 -8.33 18.91
CA ASP A 193 -9.85 -7.84 18.49
C ASP A 193 -9.09 -8.92 17.71
N VAL A 194 -8.72 -8.62 16.48
CA VAL A 194 -8.00 -9.57 15.59
C VAL A 194 -6.47 -9.54 15.78
N GLN A 195 -5.95 -8.59 16.54
CA GLN A 195 -4.50 -8.45 16.74
C GLN A 195 -3.83 -9.70 17.35
N PRO A 196 -4.43 -10.40 18.35
CA PRO A 196 -3.86 -11.64 18.87
C PRO A 196 -3.73 -12.74 17.83
N MET A 197 -4.66 -12.82 16.88
CA MET A 197 -4.62 -13.82 15.81
C MET A 197 -3.54 -13.47 14.78
N ILE A 198 -3.42 -12.19 14.40
CA ILE A 198 -2.32 -11.70 13.55
C ILE A 198 -0.97 -12.00 14.21
N GLU A 199 -0.84 -11.73 15.51
CA GLU A 199 0.37 -12.04 16.29
C GLU A 199 0.71 -13.55 16.27
N SER A 200 -0.29 -14.42 16.43
CA SER A 200 -0.14 -15.87 16.40
C SER A 200 0.37 -16.36 15.04
N ASP A 201 -0.22 -15.86 13.95
CA ASP A 201 0.19 -16.21 12.58
C ASP A 201 1.63 -15.77 12.30
N LEU A 202 2.01 -14.56 12.71
CA LEU A 202 3.36 -14.04 12.55
C LEU A 202 4.40 -14.83 13.36
N LYS A 203 4.07 -15.26 14.58
CA LYS A 203 4.94 -16.14 15.40
C LYS A 203 5.14 -17.49 14.75
N THR A 204 4.08 -18.08 14.19
CA THR A 204 4.20 -19.35 13.45
C THR A 204 5.07 -19.17 12.20
N ALA A 205 4.89 -18.06 11.47
CA ALA A 205 5.73 -17.75 10.32
C ALA A 205 7.22 -17.61 10.69
N ILE A 206 7.53 -16.94 11.81
CA ILE A 206 8.92 -16.83 12.32
C ILE A 206 9.50 -18.22 12.65
N ALA A 207 8.71 -19.11 13.22
CA ALA A 207 9.17 -20.45 13.60
C ALA A 207 9.39 -21.38 12.38
N ASN A 208 8.65 -21.16 11.30
CA ASN A 208 8.58 -22.09 10.17
C ASN A 208 9.36 -21.63 8.94
N LEU A 209 9.59 -20.33 8.78
CA LEU A 209 10.26 -19.79 7.59
C LEU A 209 11.79 -19.76 7.77
N PRO A 210 12.55 -20.04 6.69
CA PRO A 210 14.01 -19.88 6.70
C PRO A 210 14.42 -18.40 6.70
N ASP A 211 15.68 -18.14 7.08
CA ASP A 211 16.27 -16.79 7.05
C ASP A 211 16.47 -16.22 5.64
N SER A 212 16.51 -17.09 4.63
CA SER A 212 16.67 -16.72 3.23
C SER A 212 15.37 -16.92 2.45
N LYS A 213 15.22 -16.19 1.36
CA LYS A 213 14.08 -16.35 0.44
C LYS A 213 14.01 -17.78 -0.07
N ILE A 214 12.81 -18.38 -0.01
CA ILE A 214 12.56 -19.75 -0.51
C ILE A 214 12.92 -19.82 -1.97
N ASN A 215 13.68 -20.82 -2.38
CA ASN A 215 14.24 -21.00 -3.73
C ASN A 215 15.03 -19.80 -4.27
N GLY A 216 15.39 -18.81 -3.44
CA GLY A 216 16.01 -17.56 -3.90
C GLY A 216 15.03 -16.61 -4.61
N GLU A 217 13.75 -16.88 -4.57
CA GLU A 217 12.71 -16.06 -5.24
C GLU A 217 12.44 -14.78 -4.45
N GLY A 218 12.79 -13.62 -4.99
CA GLY A 218 12.73 -12.33 -4.30
C GLY A 218 11.34 -11.94 -3.77
N GLY A 219 10.27 -12.39 -4.42
CA GLY A 219 8.88 -12.17 -3.98
C GLY A 219 8.42 -13.06 -2.83
N ARG A 220 9.14 -14.15 -2.50
CA ARG A 220 8.78 -15.03 -1.39
C ARG A 220 9.08 -14.39 -0.04
N MET A 221 8.29 -14.75 0.93
CA MET A 221 8.49 -14.32 2.32
C MET A 221 9.54 -15.18 3.02
N ASP A 222 10.27 -14.58 3.95
CA ASP A 222 11.28 -15.24 4.79
C ASP A 222 11.06 -14.88 6.26
N GLN A 223 11.87 -15.45 7.14
CA GLN A 223 11.79 -15.20 8.58
C GLN A 223 12.01 -13.71 8.90
N ARG A 224 12.87 -13.00 8.16
CA ARG A 224 13.12 -11.57 8.36
C ARG A 224 11.89 -10.73 8.04
N THR A 225 11.17 -11.08 6.98
CA THR A 225 9.87 -10.45 6.64
C THR A 225 8.87 -10.63 7.78
N ALA A 226 8.75 -11.85 8.33
CA ALA A 226 7.86 -12.13 9.45
C ALA A 226 8.26 -11.37 10.73
N LYS A 227 9.55 -11.29 11.05
CA LYS A 227 10.07 -10.49 12.17
C LYS A 227 9.82 -9.00 12.00
N ALA A 228 10.04 -8.43 10.81
CA ALA A 228 9.74 -7.04 10.52
C ALA A 228 8.25 -6.73 10.71
N TYR A 229 7.40 -7.64 10.28
CA TYR A 229 5.94 -7.49 10.39
C TYR A 229 5.46 -7.60 11.83
N LEU A 230 5.94 -8.59 12.60
CA LEU A 230 5.60 -8.73 14.02
C LEU A 230 6.09 -7.53 14.83
N GLY A 231 7.31 -7.05 14.53
CA GLY A 231 7.83 -5.81 15.12
C GLY A 231 6.92 -4.61 14.83
N LYS A 232 6.42 -4.49 13.59
CA LYS A 232 5.47 -3.44 13.20
C LYS A 232 4.14 -3.56 13.96
N LEU A 233 3.59 -4.76 14.12
CA LEU A 233 2.40 -5.00 14.96
C LEU A 233 2.64 -4.59 16.41
N TYR A 234 3.77 -4.99 17.00
CA TYR A 234 4.13 -4.61 18.37
C TYR A 234 4.32 -3.09 18.54
N LEU A 235 4.85 -2.41 17.52
CA LEU A 235 4.93 -0.95 17.52
C LEU A 235 3.54 -0.29 17.59
N TYR A 236 2.55 -0.80 16.85
CA TYR A 236 1.15 -0.35 16.95
C TYR A 236 0.54 -0.63 18.32
N GLN A 237 0.95 -1.71 18.98
CA GLN A 237 0.56 -2.06 20.35
C GLN A 237 1.37 -1.31 21.43
N LYS A 238 2.33 -0.47 21.04
CA LYS A 238 3.27 0.23 21.95
C LYS A 238 4.14 -0.72 22.79
N LYS A 239 4.34 -1.95 22.34
CA LYS A 239 5.26 -2.93 22.91
C LYS A 239 6.66 -2.66 22.38
N TYR A 240 7.26 -1.54 22.82
CA TYR A 240 8.50 -1.01 22.20
C TYR A 240 9.71 -1.91 22.41
N THR A 241 9.83 -2.60 23.54
CA THR A 241 10.95 -3.51 23.84
C THR A 241 10.92 -4.72 22.91
N GLU A 242 9.77 -5.34 22.77
CA GLU A 242 9.56 -6.52 21.92
C GLU A 242 9.74 -6.15 20.44
N ALA A 243 9.17 -5.02 20.03
CA ALA A 243 9.33 -4.50 18.66
C ALA A 243 10.80 -4.23 18.33
N LEU A 244 11.52 -3.55 19.23
CA LEU A 244 12.93 -3.21 19.04
C LEU A 244 13.83 -4.46 18.92
N THR A 245 13.54 -5.49 19.70
CA THR A 245 14.29 -6.76 19.63
C THR A 245 14.19 -7.38 18.23
N LEU A 246 12.99 -7.42 17.67
CA LEU A 246 12.75 -7.93 16.31
C LEU A 246 13.39 -7.03 15.26
N PHE A 247 13.28 -5.72 15.39
CA PHE A 247 13.88 -4.78 14.43
C PHE A 247 15.40 -4.86 14.42
N LYS A 248 16.05 -4.99 15.58
CA LYS A 248 17.51 -5.19 15.67
C LYS A 248 17.95 -6.46 14.96
N ASP A 249 17.23 -7.54 15.11
CA ASP A 249 17.50 -8.79 14.42
C ASP A 249 17.32 -8.62 12.88
N VAL A 250 16.24 -7.97 12.46
CA VAL A 250 16.02 -7.66 11.03
C VAL A 250 17.10 -6.74 10.48
N ILE A 251 17.53 -5.71 11.18
CA ILE A 251 18.60 -4.80 10.74
C ILE A 251 19.93 -5.54 10.66
N GLY A 252 20.30 -6.31 11.71
CA GLY A 252 21.54 -7.07 11.76
C GLY A 252 22.77 -6.19 11.48
N SER A 253 23.64 -6.66 10.60
CA SER A 253 24.86 -5.95 10.15
C SER A 253 24.68 -5.12 8.88
N ARG A 254 23.43 -4.95 8.39
CA ARG A 254 23.18 -4.22 7.13
C ARG A 254 23.42 -2.73 7.31
N ASP A 255 24.16 -2.16 6.38
CA ASP A 255 24.46 -0.73 6.34
C ASP A 255 23.61 -0.06 5.25
N ILE A 256 22.59 0.67 5.69
CA ILE A 256 21.68 1.38 4.79
C ILE A 256 22.40 2.45 3.95
N THR A 257 23.53 2.97 4.41
CA THR A 257 24.30 3.99 3.68
C THR A 257 24.91 3.46 2.39
N THR A 258 25.02 2.15 2.23
CA THR A 258 25.50 1.50 1.00
C THR A 258 24.39 1.14 0.01
N MET A 259 23.12 1.44 0.35
CA MET A 259 21.94 1.08 -0.42
C MET A 259 21.33 2.34 -1.04
N PRO A 260 21.45 2.58 -2.36
CA PRO A 260 20.97 3.81 -2.97
C PRO A 260 19.45 3.96 -2.82
N PHE A 261 19.00 5.14 -2.38
CA PHE A 261 17.58 5.43 -2.15
C PHE A 261 16.71 5.21 -3.39
N GLN A 262 17.19 5.66 -4.56
CA GLN A 262 16.45 5.58 -5.81
C GLN A 262 16.27 4.16 -6.34
N ASP A 263 17.11 3.21 -5.93
CA ASP A 263 17.03 1.82 -6.37
C ASP A 263 15.74 1.15 -5.90
N ASN A 264 15.09 1.66 -4.86
CA ASN A 264 13.81 1.17 -4.36
C ASN A 264 12.63 1.42 -5.30
N TYR A 265 12.78 2.29 -6.30
CA TYR A 265 11.74 2.71 -7.25
C TYR A 265 12.21 2.53 -8.70
N ASP A 266 13.26 1.77 -8.93
CA ASP A 266 13.77 1.43 -10.25
C ASP A 266 13.35 0.00 -10.60
N VAL A 267 12.55 -0.14 -11.65
CA VAL A 267 12.01 -1.43 -12.09
C VAL A 267 13.11 -2.44 -12.47
N ASN A 268 14.32 -1.98 -12.82
CA ASN A 268 15.48 -2.84 -13.07
C ASN A 268 16.25 -3.21 -11.78
N LYS A 269 15.86 -2.68 -10.63
CA LYS A 269 16.53 -2.88 -9.33
C LYS A 269 15.64 -3.58 -8.29
N GLU A 270 14.56 -4.17 -8.74
CA GLU A 270 13.62 -4.88 -7.87
C GLU A 270 14.30 -5.98 -7.04
N ASN A 271 13.70 -6.30 -5.90
CA ASN A 271 14.28 -7.20 -4.90
C ASN A 271 15.65 -6.77 -4.38
N GLY A 272 15.90 -5.45 -4.39
CA GLY A 272 17.12 -4.86 -3.85
C GLY A 272 17.33 -5.15 -2.35
N PRO A 273 18.49 -4.76 -1.79
CA PRO A 273 18.87 -5.13 -0.44
C PRO A 273 17.97 -4.54 0.66
N GLU A 274 17.16 -3.50 0.36
CA GLU A 274 16.17 -2.96 1.29
C GLU A 274 14.84 -3.71 1.28
N ALA A 275 14.52 -4.44 0.22
CA ALA A 275 13.24 -5.10 0.05
C ALA A 275 13.03 -6.22 1.09
N LEU A 276 12.00 -6.09 1.92
CA LEU A 276 11.61 -7.09 2.92
C LEU A 276 10.27 -7.73 2.57
N LEU A 277 9.24 -6.90 2.37
CA LEU A 277 7.94 -7.34 1.90
C LEU A 277 7.56 -6.53 0.66
N VAL A 278 7.34 -7.23 -0.45
CA VAL A 278 7.11 -6.62 -1.76
C VAL A 278 5.85 -7.21 -2.38
N ALA A 279 4.96 -6.37 -2.87
CA ALA A 279 3.93 -6.78 -3.80
C ALA A 279 4.55 -6.85 -5.20
N LYS A 280 4.63 -8.05 -5.74
CA LYS A 280 5.20 -8.31 -7.06
C LYS A 280 4.19 -8.01 -8.16
N HIS A 281 4.67 -7.38 -9.22
CA HIS A 281 3.90 -7.11 -10.42
C HIS A 281 4.57 -7.71 -11.65
N ALA A 282 3.78 -7.97 -12.69
CA ALA A 282 4.28 -8.48 -13.97
C ALA A 282 3.35 -8.01 -15.09
N ILE A 283 3.93 -7.55 -16.20
CA ILE A 283 3.18 -7.31 -17.42
C ILE A 283 2.94 -8.64 -18.14
N ASN A 284 1.82 -8.72 -18.86
CA ASN A 284 1.51 -9.87 -19.69
C ASN A 284 1.57 -9.46 -21.17
N PRO A 285 2.56 -9.94 -21.95
CA PRO A 285 2.70 -9.56 -23.36
C PRO A 285 1.50 -9.99 -24.22
N ASP A 286 0.81 -11.06 -23.84
CA ASP A 286 -0.25 -11.70 -24.65
C ASP A 286 -1.68 -11.24 -24.28
N GLY A 287 -1.85 -10.30 -23.33
CA GLY A 287 -3.14 -9.71 -22.98
C GLY A 287 -3.36 -9.56 -21.48
N GLY A 288 -4.37 -8.80 -21.08
CA GLY A 288 -4.86 -8.52 -19.74
C GLY A 288 -3.80 -8.08 -18.72
N GLY A 289 -3.87 -6.96 -18.11
CA GLY A 289 -2.90 -6.48 -17.10
C GLY A 289 -3.09 -7.05 -15.69
N ASP A 290 -3.56 -8.28 -15.56
CA ASP A 290 -4.06 -8.86 -14.30
C ASP A 290 -3.01 -8.91 -13.19
N ASN A 291 -1.74 -9.06 -13.56
CA ASN A 291 -0.62 -9.11 -12.63
C ASN A 291 0.19 -7.80 -12.58
N ALA A 292 -0.16 -6.82 -13.40
CA ALA A 292 0.52 -5.54 -13.44
C ALA A 292 0.06 -4.60 -12.31
N ASN A 293 0.80 -3.51 -12.09
CA ASN A 293 0.48 -2.51 -11.07
C ASN A 293 -0.71 -1.62 -11.49
N VAL A 294 -1.91 -2.20 -11.47
CA VAL A 294 -3.16 -1.50 -11.81
C VAL A 294 -3.58 -0.56 -10.69
N GLY A 295 -3.23 -0.87 -9.44
CA GLY A 295 -3.61 -0.06 -8.27
C GLY A 295 -3.05 1.36 -8.30
N ASP A 296 -1.85 1.54 -8.85
CA ASP A 296 -1.16 2.83 -8.93
C ASP A 296 -1.25 3.50 -10.31
N MET A 297 -1.94 2.88 -11.28
CA MET A 297 -1.96 3.36 -12.66
C MET A 297 -2.48 4.79 -12.83
N LEU A 298 -3.34 5.27 -11.93
CA LEU A 298 -3.88 6.63 -11.96
C LEU A 298 -2.85 7.70 -11.60
N SER A 299 -1.74 7.33 -10.95
CA SER A 299 -0.70 8.25 -10.48
C SER A 299 0.21 8.76 -11.61
N GLY A 300 0.06 8.24 -12.82
CA GLY A 300 0.83 8.66 -13.97
C GLY A 300 0.55 10.10 -14.39
N LEU A 301 1.46 10.65 -15.20
CA LEU A 301 1.35 12.00 -15.76
C LEU A 301 0.16 12.08 -16.72
N ASN A 302 -0.44 13.27 -16.82
CA ASN A 302 -1.47 13.56 -17.81
C ASN A 302 -0.83 14.18 -19.06
N GLY A 303 -1.27 13.71 -20.25
CA GLY A 303 -0.79 14.26 -21.50
C GLY A 303 -0.39 13.19 -22.53
N THR A 304 -0.08 13.64 -23.74
CA THR A 304 0.34 12.76 -24.84
C THR A 304 1.81 12.39 -24.79
N ASN A 305 2.60 13.11 -24.02
CA ASN A 305 4.05 12.88 -23.88
C ASN A 305 4.54 13.52 -22.56
N PRO A 306 4.93 12.77 -21.56
CA PRO A 306 5.11 11.31 -21.51
C PRO A 306 3.79 10.55 -21.39
N VAL A 307 3.84 9.28 -21.74
CA VAL A 307 2.68 8.40 -21.66
C VAL A 307 2.29 8.21 -20.19
N GLY A 308 1.04 8.49 -19.87
CA GLY A 308 0.51 8.30 -18.52
C GLY A 308 -0.99 8.54 -18.46
N CYS A 309 -1.58 8.17 -17.38
CA CYS A 309 -2.93 8.48 -16.91
C CYS A 309 -2.83 8.59 -15.39
N CYS A 310 -3.50 9.40 -14.79
CA CYS A 310 -4.52 10.38 -15.10
C CYS A 310 -4.34 11.59 -14.19
N GLY A 311 -3.12 11.81 -13.68
CA GLY A 311 -2.75 12.95 -12.87
C GLY A 311 -3.26 12.88 -11.43
N PHE A 312 -3.41 11.67 -10.88
CA PHE A 312 -3.76 11.44 -9.48
C PHE A 312 -2.51 11.40 -8.58
N TYR A 313 -2.73 11.24 -7.28
CA TYR A 313 -1.70 11.03 -6.27
C TYR A 313 -0.60 12.11 -6.34
N GLN A 314 -1.04 13.36 -6.26
CA GLN A 314 -0.15 14.51 -6.36
C GLN A 314 0.42 14.88 -4.99
N PRO A 315 1.76 15.10 -4.87
CA PRO A 315 2.37 15.62 -3.64
C PRO A 315 1.78 16.98 -3.26
N SER A 316 1.53 17.19 -1.97
CA SER A 316 1.05 18.47 -1.45
C SER A 316 2.15 19.55 -1.44
N ILE A 317 1.77 20.81 -1.42
CA ILE A 317 2.69 21.93 -1.23
C ILE A 317 3.33 21.83 0.17
N ASP A 318 2.59 21.35 1.15
CA ASP A 318 3.12 21.11 2.50
C ASP A 318 4.26 20.10 2.51
N LEU A 319 4.12 18.96 1.83
CA LEU A 319 5.17 17.96 1.70
C LEU A 319 6.42 18.55 1.04
N VAL A 320 6.25 19.27 -0.07
CA VAL A 320 7.39 19.87 -0.79
C VAL A 320 8.16 20.83 0.11
N ASN A 321 7.46 21.63 0.88
CA ASN A 321 8.08 22.55 1.83
C ASN A 321 8.70 21.86 3.04
N ALA A 322 8.20 20.68 3.45
CA ALA A 322 8.81 19.88 4.51
C ALA A 322 10.25 19.42 4.15
N TYR A 323 10.59 19.33 2.87
CA TYR A 323 11.96 19.06 2.44
C TYR A 323 12.92 20.27 2.53
N LYS A 324 12.45 21.47 2.89
CA LYS A 324 13.34 22.62 3.16
C LYS A 324 14.22 22.32 4.35
N VAL A 325 15.45 22.80 4.29
CA VAL A 325 16.40 22.67 5.38
C VAL A 325 16.83 24.05 5.90
N ASP A 326 17.17 24.11 7.18
CA ASP A 326 17.70 25.28 7.84
C ASP A 326 19.13 25.62 7.39
N ALA A 327 19.76 26.64 8.00
CA ALA A 327 21.13 27.03 7.73
C ALA A 327 22.15 25.91 8.00
N ASN A 328 21.80 24.95 8.86
CA ASN A 328 22.64 23.83 9.27
C ASN A 328 22.39 22.54 8.45
N GLY A 329 21.52 22.57 7.44
CA GLY A 329 21.14 21.38 6.67
C GLY A 329 20.24 20.41 7.45
N LEU A 330 19.51 20.90 8.47
CA LEU A 330 18.58 20.13 9.28
C LEU A 330 17.12 20.46 8.92
N PRO A 331 16.17 19.51 9.11
CA PRO A 331 14.75 19.77 8.90
C PRO A 331 14.21 20.77 9.93
N MET A 332 13.22 21.55 9.52
CA MET A 332 12.56 22.55 10.37
C MET A 332 11.45 21.90 11.19
N LEU A 333 11.80 21.35 12.36
CA LEU A 333 10.89 20.56 13.22
C LEU A 333 9.79 21.38 13.93
N ASP A 334 9.83 22.70 13.78
CA ASP A 334 8.88 23.68 14.33
C ASP A 334 7.84 24.16 13.31
N ASP A 335 7.74 23.49 12.18
CA ASP A 335 6.88 23.84 11.04
C ASP A 335 7.22 25.17 10.35
N SER A 336 8.36 25.81 10.68
CA SER A 336 8.79 27.06 10.06
C SER A 336 9.05 26.94 8.54
N TYR A 337 9.16 25.72 8.01
CA TYR A 337 9.20 25.46 6.58
C TYR A 337 7.97 26.00 5.83
N ARG A 338 6.84 26.22 6.52
CA ARG A 338 5.62 26.84 5.98
C ARG A 338 5.76 28.36 5.81
N THR A 339 6.75 28.97 6.42
CA THR A 339 7.04 30.40 6.24
C THR A 339 7.72 30.63 4.89
N ASN A 340 7.20 31.59 4.09
CA ASN A 340 7.65 31.84 2.71
C ASN A 340 7.65 30.53 1.89
N PRO A 341 6.50 29.90 1.66
CA PRO A 341 6.44 28.60 1.03
C PRO A 341 6.90 28.64 -0.43
N TYR A 342 7.60 27.59 -0.84
CA TYR A 342 7.81 27.31 -2.25
C TYR A 342 6.50 26.74 -2.83
N THR A 343 5.94 27.44 -3.79
CA THR A 343 4.65 27.11 -4.41
C THR A 343 4.76 26.82 -5.91
N SER A 344 6.01 26.72 -6.43
CA SER A 344 6.22 26.70 -7.87
C SER A 344 5.53 27.92 -8.51
N ASP A 345 4.88 27.73 -9.62
CA ASP A 345 4.17 28.77 -10.38
C ASP A 345 2.64 28.77 -10.15
N ILE A 346 2.12 28.00 -9.18
CA ILE A 346 0.66 27.81 -9.01
C ILE A 346 -0.09 29.12 -8.70
N LEU A 347 0.56 30.06 -8.05
CA LEU A 347 -0.03 31.36 -7.72
C LEU A 347 0.02 32.37 -8.88
N LEU A 348 0.70 32.06 -9.98
CA LEU A 348 0.73 32.91 -11.16
C LEU A 348 -0.55 32.68 -11.98
N THR A 349 -1.22 33.77 -12.34
CA THR A 349 -2.45 33.77 -13.16
C THR A 349 -2.24 34.27 -14.57
N ASP A 350 -1.23 35.13 -14.78
CA ASP A 350 -0.88 35.66 -16.09
C ASP A 350 -0.11 34.64 -16.92
N LYS A 351 -0.57 34.38 -18.15
CA LYS A 351 0.04 33.39 -19.05
C LYS A 351 1.49 33.68 -19.39
N THR A 352 1.86 34.96 -19.50
CA THR A 352 3.23 35.39 -19.80
C THR A 352 4.12 35.16 -18.59
N ALA A 353 3.64 35.47 -17.38
CA ALA A 353 4.33 35.18 -16.14
C ALA A 353 4.56 33.68 -15.94
N ILE A 354 3.55 32.84 -16.22
CA ILE A 354 3.65 31.39 -16.17
C ILE A 354 4.71 30.88 -17.19
N ALA A 355 4.66 31.38 -18.43
CA ALA A 355 5.61 30.97 -19.47
C ALA A 355 7.06 31.38 -19.14
N ASN A 356 7.24 32.50 -18.45
CA ASN A 356 8.53 33.03 -18.05
C ASN A 356 9.00 32.60 -16.65
N TYR A 357 8.26 31.69 -15.98
CA TYR A 357 8.64 31.19 -14.67
C TYR A 357 10.07 30.65 -14.67
N LYS A 358 10.83 31.04 -13.66
CA LYS A 358 12.20 30.55 -13.42
C LYS A 358 12.29 29.92 -12.06
N LEU A 359 12.88 28.73 -12.02
CA LEU A 359 13.17 28.03 -10.78
C LEU A 359 14.19 28.82 -9.95
N ASP A 360 13.92 29.02 -8.66
CA ASP A 360 14.89 29.61 -7.74
C ASP A 360 15.90 28.53 -7.30
N LEU A 361 17.09 28.58 -7.89
CA LEU A 361 18.19 27.67 -7.62
C LEU A 361 18.87 27.90 -6.26
N ASN A 362 18.51 28.96 -5.53
CA ASN A 362 19.10 29.30 -4.22
C ASN A 362 18.36 28.64 -3.04
N LEU A 363 17.19 28.09 -3.28
CA LEU A 363 16.45 27.38 -2.24
C LEU A 363 17.24 26.17 -1.75
N LYS A 364 17.23 25.97 -0.43
CA LYS A 364 17.90 24.83 0.21
C LYS A 364 16.89 23.72 0.47
N PHE A 365 17.17 22.53 -0.04
CA PHE A 365 16.32 21.37 0.13
C PHE A 365 17.12 20.10 0.46
N ASP A 366 16.48 19.17 1.15
CA ASP A 366 16.88 17.78 1.19
C ASP A 366 16.82 17.18 -0.23
N PRO A 367 17.87 16.54 -0.73
CA PRO A 367 17.89 16.02 -2.11
C PRO A 367 16.79 14.99 -2.41
N ARG A 368 16.24 14.30 -1.39
CA ARG A 368 15.10 13.36 -1.59
C ARG A 368 13.87 14.05 -2.18
N LEU A 369 13.73 15.38 -2.07
CA LEU A 369 12.66 16.13 -2.72
C LEU A 369 12.54 15.73 -4.19
N ASP A 370 13.59 15.89 -4.98
CA ASP A 370 13.54 15.70 -6.43
C ASP A 370 13.73 14.22 -6.87
N TYR A 371 13.76 13.30 -5.90
CA TYR A 371 13.58 11.84 -6.09
C TYR A 371 12.18 11.36 -5.69
N THR A 372 11.38 12.24 -5.08
CA THR A 372 10.01 11.94 -4.64
C THR A 372 8.98 12.74 -5.43
N VAL A 373 9.33 13.99 -5.78
CA VAL A 373 8.41 14.99 -6.35
C VAL A 373 8.94 15.55 -7.66
N GLY A 374 8.15 15.46 -8.71
CA GLY A 374 8.35 16.21 -9.95
C GLY A 374 7.88 17.64 -9.78
N ARG A 375 8.76 18.62 -10.04
CA ARG A 375 8.48 20.05 -9.98
C ARG A 375 9.01 20.77 -11.21
N ARG A 376 8.31 21.83 -11.62
CA ARG A 376 8.59 22.59 -12.83
C ARG A 376 10.04 23.09 -12.87
N GLY A 377 10.70 22.88 -14.00
CA GLY A 377 12.07 23.31 -14.23
C GLY A 377 13.15 22.30 -13.79
N VAL A 378 12.76 21.15 -13.24
CA VAL A 378 13.69 20.07 -12.83
C VAL A 378 13.55 18.89 -13.77
N ASN A 379 14.66 18.23 -14.11
CA ASN A 379 14.66 17.02 -14.91
C ASN A 379 13.88 15.89 -14.19
N PHE A 380 12.84 15.41 -14.85
CA PHE A 380 11.94 14.35 -14.38
C PHE A 380 12.35 13.03 -15.03
N LEU A 381 12.96 12.14 -14.24
CA LEU A 381 13.54 10.90 -14.74
C LEU A 381 14.38 11.17 -16.02
N ASP A 382 14.07 10.46 -17.11
CA ASP A 382 14.67 10.67 -18.44
C ASP A 382 13.70 11.28 -19.48
N TYR A 383 12.58 11.86 -18.99
CA TYR A 383 11.62 12.56 -19.86
C TYR A 383 12.04 13.99 -20.22
N GLY A 384 13.07 14.52 -19.56
CA GLY A 384 13.50 15.89 -19.66
C GLY A 384 12.94 16.78 -18.54
N GLU A 385 12.99 18.08 -18.74
CA GLU A 385 12.54 19.06 -17.74
C GLU A 385 11.01 19.02 -17.56
N PHE A 386 10.57 18.91 -16.31
CA PHE A 386 9.14 18.92 -15.98
C PHE A 386 8.52 20.29 -16.32
N PRO A 387 7.52 20.32 -17.23
CA PRO A 387 7.00 21.59 -17.75
C PRO A 387 5.92 22.24 -16.85
N GLY A 388 5.53 21.60 -15.75
CA GLY A 388 4.41 22.03 -14.91
C GLY A 388 3.07 21.54 -15.46
N ASP A 389 2.07 22.45 -15.56
CA ASP A 389 0.67 22.13 -15.88
C ASP A 389 0.48 21.30 -17.16
N ALA A 390 1.41 21.34 -18.11
CA ALA A 390 1.31 20.56 -19.33
C ALA A 390 1.31 19.04 -19.10
N TRP A 391 1.87 18.59 -17.97
CA TRP A 391 1.90 17.17 -17.59
C TRP A 391 0.99 16.87 -16.38
N LEU A 392 0.28 17.87 -15.88
CA LEU A 392 -0.74 17.73 -14.85
C LEU A 392 -2.13 17.82 -15.49
N ARG A 393 -3.12 17.24 -14.84
CA ARG A 393 -4.50 17.32 -15.34
C ARG A 393 -5.20 18.54 -14.73
N PRO A 394 -5.43 19.61 -15.51
CA PRO A 394 -6.10 20.80 -15.01
C PRO A 394 -7.62 20.60 -14.95
N GLU A 395 -8.30 21.33 -14.08
CA GLU A 395 -9.73 21.57 -14.20
C GLU A 395 -10.03 22.40 -15.46
N GLU A 396 -11.21 22.24 -16.04
CA GLU A 396 -11.59 23.01 -17.21
C GLU A 396 -11.50 24.52 -16.93
N GLY A 397 -10.67 25.21 -17.72
CA GLY A 397 -10.47 26.66 -17.59
C GLY A 397 -9.67 27.12 -16.38
N SER A 398 -9.01 26.20 -15.62
CA SER A 398 -8.24 26.52 -14.42
C SER A 398 -6.90 25.77 -14.35
N ARG A 399 -6.17 26.01 -13.25
CA ARG A 399 -4.92 25.32 -12.91
C ARG A 399 -5.23 23.94 -12.29
N PRO A 400 -4.24 23.03 -12.21
CA PRO A 400 -4.42 21.71 -11.60
C PRO A 400 -4.98 21.77 -10.18
N HIS A 401 -6.03 20.98 -9.91
CA HIS A 401 -6.72 20.90 -8.64
C HIS A 401 -5.81 20.47 -7.48
N GLY A 402 -4.96 19.46 -7.72
CA GLY A 402 -4.01 18.93 -6.74
C GLY A 402 -2.69 19.71 -6.62
N GLY A 403 -2.61 20.92 -7.21
CA GLY A 403 -1.40 21.73 -7.15
C GLY A 403 -0.40 21.45 -8.29
N PRO A 404 0.82 22.03 -8.20
CA PRO A 404 1.77 22.10 -9.31
C PRO A 404 2.76 20.94 -9.38
N PHE A 405 2.56 19.87 -8.60
CA PHE A 405 3.54 18.79 -8.41
C PHE A 405 2.98 17.43 -8.85
N THR A 406 3.89 16.49 -9.13
CA THR A 406 3.56 15.08 -9.41
C THR A 406 4.48 14.15 -8.63
N GLY A 407 4.05 12.89 -8.40
CA GLY A 407 4.88 11.86 -7.79
C GLY A 407 5.92 11.30 -8.78
N ILE A 408 7.06 10.83 -8.24
CA ILE A 408 8.09 10.14 -9.02
C ILE A 408 8.13 8.64 -8.71
N LYS A 409 7.91 8.25 -7.46
CA LYS A 409 8.13 6.89 -6.96
C LYS A 409 7.25 5.81 -7.61
N THR A 410 6.16 6.19 -8.25
CA THR A 410 5.25 5.30 -9.00
C THR A 410 5.47 5.34 -10.50
N MET A 411 6.49 6.08 -10.97
CA MET A 411 6.79 6.27 -12.39
C MET A 411 8.06 5.52 -12.79
N ILE A 412 8.04 4.95 -13.99
CA ILE A 412 9.24 4.36 -14.60
C ILE A 412 9.87 5.32 -15.63
N PRO A 413 11.19 5.25 -15.85
CA PRO A 413 11.86 6.02 -16.90
C PRO A 413 11.28 5.72 -18.29
N LYS A 414 11.29 6.73 -19.17
CA LYS A 414 10.82 6.61 -20.57
C LYS A 414 11.57 5.51 -21.32
N SER A 415 12.87 5.39 -21.11
CA SER A 415 13.72 4.36 -21.72
C SER A 415 13.34 2.93 -21.34
N GLN A 416 12.61 2.75 -20.24
CA GLN A 416 12.17 1.44 -19.73
C GLN A 416 10.74 1.07 -20.17
N HIS A 417 9.97 2.00 -20.76
CA HIS A 417 8.57 1.77 -21.11
C HIS A 417 8.35 0.55 -22.02
N ALA A 418 9.18 0.38 -23.06
CA ALA A 418 8.99 -0.71 -24.01
C ALA A 418 9.05 -2.11 -23.37
N ALA A 419 9.81 -2.25 -22.29
CA ALA A 419 10.03 -3.53 -21.60
C ALA A 419 9.12 -3.74 -20.38
N HIS A 420 8.57 -2.64 -19.81
CA HIS A 420 7.95 -2.65 -18.49
C HIS A 420 6.54 -2.06 -18.45
N THR A 421 5.88 -1.90 -19.61
CA THR A 421 4.49 -1.45 -19.67
C THR A 421 3.60 -2.47 -20.36
N GLN A 422 2.36 -2.57 -19.90
CA GLN A 422 1.36 -3.46 -20.48
C GLN A 422 1.03 -3.04 -21.92
N ALA A 423 1.00 -3.98 -22.85
CA ALA A 423 0.63 -3.73 -24.24
C ALA A 423 -0.78 -3.10 -24.32
N GLY A 424 -0.89 -1.97 -25.02
CA GLY A 424 -2.15 -1.22 -25.17
C GLY A 424 -2.53 -0.36 -23.95
N ALA A 425 -1.74 -0.39 -22.86
CA ALA A 425 -1.99 0.37 -21.64
C ALA A 425 -0.67 0.86 -21.01
N ALA A 426 0.03 1.74 -21.69
CA ALA A 426 1.39 2.19 -21.35
C ALA A 426 1.55 2.87 -19.97
N TYR A 427 0.46 3.11 -19.26
CA TYR A 427 0.44 3.62 -17.89
C TYR A 427 0.29 2.51 -16.83
N VAL A 428 0.19 1.27 -17.24
CA VAL A 428 0.19 0.08 -16.38
C VAL A 428 1.54 -0.60 -16.50
N THR A 429 2.26 -0.71 -15.40
CA THR A 429 3.65 -1.17 -15.36
C THR A 429 3.79 -2.44 -14.51
N ASP A 430 4.95 -3.06 -14.55
CA ASP A 430 5.35 -4.13 -13.65
C ASP A 430 6.19 -3.64 -12.45
N LEU A 431 6.23 -2.33 -12.21
CA LEU A 431 6.95 -1.78 -11.06
C LEU A 431 6.40 -2.35 -9.74
N ASP A 432 7.25 -2.99 -8.99
CA ASP A 432 6.93 -3.57 -7.68
C ASP A 432 6.65 -2.50 -6.62
N VAL A 433 5.82 -2.85 -5.64
CA VAL A 433 5.55 -1.99 -4.48
C VAL A 433 6.21 -2.54 -3.22
N ASN A 434 7.12 -1.76 -2.62
CA ASN A 434 7.70 -2.07 -1.33
C ASN A 434 6.69 -1.79 -0.20
N ILE A 435 6.14 -2.83 0.43
CA ILE A 435 5.22 -2.72 1.57
C ILE A 435 5.99 -2.49 2.87
N ILE A 436 7.13 -3.17 3.02
CA ILE A 436 8.09 -2.95 4.10
C ILE A 436 9.50 -3.01 3.50
N ARG A 437 10.28 -1.97 3.72
CA ARG A 437 11.71 -1.92 3.36
C ARG A 437 12.58 -1.59 4.57
N LEU A 438 13.88 -1.82 4.47
CA LEU A 438 14.81 -1.70 5.59
C LEU A 438 14.79 -0.31 6.25
N ALA A 439 14.66 0.76 5.47
CA ALA A 439 14.56 2.11 6.02
C ALA A 439 13.32 2.30 6.92
N ASP A 440 12.16 1.70 6.59
CA ASP A 440 10.99 1.69 7.47
C ASP A 440 11.32 1.01 8.80
N VAL A 441 12.00 -0.16 8.75
CA VAL A 441 12.40 -0.91 9.96
C VAL A 441 13.38 -0.11 10.81
N ILE A 442 14.37 0.54 10.19
CA ILE A 442 15.36 1.39 10.90
C ILE A 442 14.67 2.55 11.62
N LEU A 443 13.71 3.21 10.96
CA LEU A 443 13.00 4.34 11.56
C LEU A 443 11.97 3.89 12.61
N MET A 444 11.39 2.71 12.49
CA MET A 444 10.60 2.08 13.55
C MET A 444 11.47 1.71 14.76
N ALA A 445 12.68 1.21 14.54
CA ALA A 445 13.66 0.97 15.62
C ALA A 445 14.08 2.27 16.31
N ALA A 446 14.32 3.34 15.53
CA ALA A 446 14.60 4.67 16.08
C ALA A 446 13.47 5.18 17.00
N GLU A 447 12.22 4.99 16.59
CA GLU A 447 11.04 5.33 17.40
C GLU A 447 11.03 4.54 18.71
N CYS A 448 11.23 3.22 18.66
CA CYS A 448 11.32 2.39 19.86
C CYS A 448 12.42 2.87 20.81
N GLU A 449 13.62 3.18 20.30
CA GLU A 449 14.74 3.67 21.12
C GLU A 449 14.40 5.01 21.80
N VAL A 450 13.67 5.92 21.11
CA VAL A 450 13.19 7.18 21.73
C VAL A 450 12.22 6.89 22.87
N GLU A 451 11.22 6.03 22.64
CA GLU A 451 10.19 5.73 23.65
C GLU A 451 10.75 4.93 24.83
N LEU A 452 11.88 4.24 24.66
CA LEU A 452 12.64 3.56 25.71
C LEU A 452 13.72 4.44 26.36
N GLY A 453 13.86 5.70 25.95
CA GLY A 453 14.82 6.65 26.51
C GLY A 453 16.25 6.54 26.01
N ASN A 454 16.53 5.72 24.99
CA ASN A 454 17.86 5.46 24.44
C ASN A 454 18.22 6.44 23.30
N LEU A 455 18.27 7.74 23.59
CA LEU A 455 18.46 8.80 22.59
C LEU A 455 19.72 8.64 21.72
N PRO A 456 20.89 8.16 22.22
CA PRO A 456 22.07 7.93 21.37
C PRO A 456 21.84 6.87 20.28
N ASN A 457 21.10 5.80 20.58
CA ASN A 457 20.78 4.78 19.59
C ASN A 457 19.76 5.29 18.57
N ALA A 458 18.74 6.02 19.03
CA ALA A 458 17.78 6.70 18.13
C ALA A 458 18.49 7.63 17.15
N LEU A 459 19.44 8.42 17.66
CA LEU A 459 20.29 9.32 16.86
C LEU A 459 21.08 8.57 15.77
N LYS A 460 21.68 7.43 16.14
CA LYS A 460 22.43 6.59 15.20
C LYS A 460 21.54 6.11 14.05
N TYR A 461 20.33 5.62 14.35
CA TYR A 461 19.40 5.14 13.32
C TYR A 461 18.93 6.28 12.41
N VAL A 462 18.49 7.42 12.95
CA VAL A 462 18.09 8.57 12.15
C VAL A 462 19.24 9.05 11.28
N ASN A 463 20.43 9.18 11.85
CA ASN A 463 21.58 9.67 11.10
C ASN A 463 22.05 8.71 10.01
N SER A 464 21.85 7.40 10.13
CA SER A 464 22.15 6.45 9.03
C SER A 464 21.28 6.73 7.78
N ILE A 465 20.00 7.04 7.97
CA ILE A 465 19.09 7.44 6.87
C ILE A 465 19.54 8.77 6.27
N ARG A 466 19.88 9.77 7.10
CA ARG A 466 20.32 11.08 6.65
C ARG A 466 21.65 11.04 5.90
N LEU A 467 22.60 10.24 6.38
CA LEU A 467 23.90 10.02 5.71
C LEU A 467 23.71 9.39 4.32
N ARG A 468 22.77 8.45 4.17
CA ARG A 468 22.41 7.93 2.86
C ARG A 468 21.80 9.02 1.96
N ALA A 469 20.86 9.80 2.49
CA ALA A 469 20.22 10.88 1.74
C ALA A 469 21.26 11.92 1.26
N ALA A 470 22.28 12.21 2.06
CA ALA A 470 23.36 13.12 1.70
C ALA A 470 24.24 12.65 0.54
N GLN A 471 24.18 11.37 0.18
CA GLN A 471 24.92 10.79 -0.96
C GLN A 471 24.15 10.86 -2.28
N LEU A 472 22.88 11.31 -2.26
CA LEU A 472 22.09 11.41 -3.47
C LEU A 472 22.69 12.42 -4.44
N PRO A 473 22.87 12.08 -5.71
CA PRO A 473 23.29 13.04 -6.73
C PRO A 473 22.32 14.22 -6.83
N SER A 474 22.84 15.40 -7.04
CA SER A 474 22.01 16.59 -7.28
C SER A 474 21.18 16.41 -8.53
N LYS A 475 19.87 16.62 -8.44
CA LYS A 475 19.03 16.75 -9.62
C LYS A 475 19.29 18.07 -10.32
N THR A 476 19.13 18.10 -11.64
CA THR A 476 19.47 19.23 -12.48
C THR A 476 18.26 19.78 -13.22
N THR A 477 18.36 21.02 -13.64
CA THR A 477 17.49 21.62 -14.67
C THR A 477 17.81 21.04 -16.06
N GLY A 478 17.00 21.34 -17.06
CA GLY A 478 17.30 21.01 -18.47
C GLY A 478 18.63 21.59 -18.96
N GLY A 479 19.09 22.68 -18.35
CA GLY A 479 20.40 23.29 -18.62
C GLY A 479 21.59 22.63 -17.88
N GLY A 480 21.37 21.54 -17.14
CA GLY A 480 22.43 20.78 -16.49
C GLY A 480 22.97 21.38 -15.18
N VAL A 481 22.38 22.48 -14.68
CA VAL A 481 22.76 23.07 -13.38
C VAL A 481 21.92 22.46 -12.26
N ALA A 482 22.46 22.39 -11.05
CA ALA A 482 21.74 21.88 -9.89
C ALA A 482 20.43 22.66 -9.67
N ALA A 483 19.32 21.94 -9.49
CA ALA A 483 17.98 22.52 -9.42
C ALA A 483 17.67 23.17 -8.05
N ALA A 484 18.53 23.00 -7.07
CA ALA A 484 18.49 23.62 -5.75
C ALA A 484 19.87 23.53 -5.09
N LYS A 485 20.04 24.19 -3.96
CA LYS A 485 21.14 23.94 -3.03
C LYS A 485 20.77 22.76 -2.15
N TYR A 486 21.11 21.54 -2.61
CA TYR A 486 20.83 20.33 -1.85
C TYR A 486 21.76 20.17 -0.67
N GLU A 487 21.19 20.01 0.51
CA GLU A 487 21.96 19.87 1.74
C GLU A 487 21.22 18.97 2.74
N VAL A 488 21.90 17.93 3.24
CA VAL A 488 21.45 17.09 4.34
C VAL A 488 22.62 16.84 5.27
N LYS A 489 22.46 17.15 6.55
CA LYS A 489 23.46 16.86 7.58
C LYS A 489 22.89 15.98 8.68
N PRO A 490 23.70 15.12 9.30
CA PRO A 490 23.29 14.38 10.48
C PRO A 490 23.01 15.33 11.65
N TYR A 491 22.06 14.93 12.51
CA TYR A 491 21.89 15.61 13.79
C TYR A 491 23.12 15.45 14.65
N PRO A 492 23.64 16.49 15.31
CA PRO A 492 24.80 16.38 16.19
C PRO A 492 24.48 15.63 17.49
N ALA A 493 23.27 15.81 18.03
CA ALA A 493 22.76 15.15 19.23
C ALA A 493 21.25 15.31 19.30
N PHE A 494 20.58 14.46 20.09
CA PHE A 494 19.25 14.69 20.58
C PHE A 494 19.31 15.20 22.03
N THR A 495 18.77 16.38 22.27
CA THR A 495 18.85 17.07 23.57
C THR A 495 17.71 16.71 24.51
N SER A 496 16.61 16.15 23.97
CA SER A 496 15.45 15.71 24.72
C SER A 496 14.69 14.61 23.96
N ALA A 497 13.88 13.83 24.66
CA ALA A 497 13.01 12.84 24.07
C ALA A 497 11.98 13.47 23.11
N ASP A 498 11.50 14.67 23.41
CA ASP A 498 10.58 15.42 22.54
C ASP A 498 11.22 15.82 21.22
N GLN A 499 12.43 16.37 21.25
CA GLN A 499 13.17 16.67 20.03
C GLN A 499 13.45 15.41 19.22
N ALA A 500 13.90 14.35 19.87
CA ALA A 500 14.17 13.06 19.23
C ALA A 500 12.90 12.49 18.57
N ARG A 501 11.77 12.53 19.26
CA ARG A 501 10.47 12.07 18.74
C ARG A 501 10.05 12.86 17.50
N LYS A 502 10.16 14.19 17.54
CA LYS A 502 9.90 15.06 16.38
C LYS A 502 10.83 14.73 15.23
N ALA A 503 12.12 14.57 15.49
CA ALA A 503 13.12 14.25 14.47
C ALA A 503 12.85 12.88 13.79
N VAL A 504 12.57 11.82 14.57
CA VAL A 504 12.23 10.50 14.03
C VAL A 504 10.97 10.56 13.17
N ARG A 505 9.90 11.20 13.66
CA ARG A 505 8.62 11.33 12.94
C ARG A 505 8.77 12.14 11.66
N PHE A 506 9.58 13.17 11.68
CA PHE A 506 9.86 14.00 10.51
C PHE A 506 10.74 13.26 9.50
N GLU A 507 11.77 12.56 9.97
CA GLU A 507 12.61 11.74 9.08
C GLU A 507 11.80 10.63 8.39
N ARG A 508 10.85 9.97 9.12
CA ARG A 508 9.91 9.04 8.51
C ARG A 508 9.07 9.69 7.41
N ARG A 509 8.60 10.93 7.62
CA ARG A 509 7.86 11.68 6.63
C ARG A 509 8.68 11.91 5.36
N LEU A 510 9.94 12.37 5.49
CA LEU A 510 10.82 12.66 4.34
C LEU A 510 11.25 11.38 3.61
N GLU A 511 11.56 10.33 4.36
CA GLU A 511 12.07 9.08 3.81
C GLU A 511 10.99 8.26 3.09
N LEU A 512 9.82 8.13 3.72
CA LEU A 512 8.71 7.28 3.28
C LEU A 512 7.57 8.04 2.60
N ALA A 513 7.77 9.33 2.27
CA ALA A 513 6.78 10.12 1.56
C ALA A 513 6.34 9.43 0.26
N MET A 514 5.05 9.44 -0.03
CA MET A 514 4.45 8.82 -1.20
C MET A 514 4.57 7.29 -1.23
N GLU A 515 4.60 6.62 -0.05
CA GLU A 515 4.66 5.16 0.10
C GLU A 515 3.51 4.59 0.95
N GLY A 516 2.44 5.36 1.20
CA GLY A 516 1.22 4.88 1.87
C GLY A 516 1.33 4.74 3.40
N HIS A 517 2.32 5.34 4.04
CA HIS A 517 2.56 5.18 5.48
C HIS A 517 1.99 6.31 6.34
N ARG A 518 1.97 7.53 5.82
CA ARG A 518 1.86 8.76 6.61
C ARG A 518 0.61 8.85 7.48
N PHE A 519 -0.57 8.61 6.93
CA PHE A 519 -1.82 8.72 7.70
C PHE A 519 -1.86 7.73 8.86
N PHE A 520 -1.45 6.50 8.61
CA PHE A 520 -1.42 5.47 9.66
C PHE A 520 -0.43 5.80 10.77
N ASP A 521 0.71 6.42 10.44
CA ASP A 521 1.66 6.95 11.41
C ASP A 521 1.03 8.06 12.25
N LEU A 522 0.35 9.01 11.63
CA LEU A 522 -0.33 10.11 12.33
C LEU A 522 -1.40 9.59 13.32
N VAL A 523 -2.18 8.60 12.90
CA VAL A 523 -3.22 7.98 13.73
C VAL A 523 -2.61 7.25 14.93
N ARG A 524 -1.62 6.36 14.71
CA ARG A 524 -1.00 5.60 15.81
C ARG A 524 -0.21 6.47 16.79
N TRP A 525 0.30 7.62 16.34
CA TRP A 525 0.93 8.63 17.19
C TRP A 525 -0.09 9.50 17.95
N GLY A 526 -1.36 9.45 17.59
CA GLY A 526 -2.42 10.25 18.19
C GLY A 526 -2.37 11.74 17.86
N ILE A 527 -1.74 12.12 16.74
CA ILE A 527 -1.54 13.51 16.31
C ILE A 527 -2.27 13.86 15.01
N ALA A 528 -3.04 12.94 14.43
CA ALA A 528 -3.71 13.15 13.14
C ALA A 528 -4.58 14.43 13.14
N LYS A 529 -5.36 14.65 14.20
CA LYS A 529 -6.24 15.82 14.31
C LYS A 529 -5.50 17.15 14.22
N GLU A 530 -4.41 17.28 14.96
CA GLU A 530 -3.58 18.50 14.97
C GLU A 530 -2.89 18.71 13.63
N VAL A 531 -2.23 17.66 13.11
CA VAL A 531 -1.47 17.75 11.88
C VAL A 531 -2.37 18.07 10.69
N ILE A 532 -3.53 17.40 10.56
CA ILE A 532 -4.48 17.66 9.47
C ILE A 532 -5.10 19.05 9.58
N ALA A 533 -5.40 19.54 10.78
CA ALA A 533 -5.90 20.92 10.96
C ALA A 533 -4.86 21.97 10.54
N ASN A 534 -3.60 21.81 10.95
CA ASN A 534 -2.49 22.69 10.56
C ASN A 534 -2.23 22.64 9.05
N TYR A 535 -2.28 21.44 8.46
CA TYR A 535 -2.19 21.22 7.03
C TYR A 535 -3.34 21.93 6.27
N ALA A 536 -4.59 21.68 6.63
CA ALA A 536 -5.76 22.29 5.98
C ALA A 536 -5.71 23.84 6.02
N LYS A 537 -5.22 24.40 7.11
CA LYS A 537 -4.99 25.85 7.24
C LYS A 537 -3.91 26.35 6.29
N PHE A 538 -2.80 25.64 6.20
CA PHE A 538 -1.66 26.03 5.35
C PHE A 538 -1.98 25.80 3.87
N GLU A 539 -2.26 24.56 3.48
CA GLU A 539 -2.55 24.16 2.11
C GLU A 539 -3.76 24.92 1.56
N GLY A 540 -4.82 25.02 2.36
CA GLY A 540 -6.06 25.74 2.01
C GLY A 540 -5.87 27.26 1.86
N SER A 541 -4.78 27.84 2.35
CA SER A 541 -4.44 29.23 2.07
C SER A 541 -3.89 29.44 0.65
N ILE A 542 -3.35 28.39 0.04
CA ILE A 542 -2.76 28.39 -1.31
C ILE A 542 -3.74 27.74 -2.31
N LEU A 543 -4.30 26.61 -1.95
CA LEU A 543 -5.29 25.85 -2.71
C LEU A 543 -6.61 25.81 -1.93
N PRO A 544 -7.55 26.76 -2.16
CA PRO A 544 -8.73 26.94 -1.30
C PRO A 544 -9.63 25.71 -1.14
N VAL A 545 -9.62 24.79 -2.08
CA VAL A 545 -10.40 23.54 -2.04
C VAL A 545 -10.07 22.67 -0.84
N PHE A 546 -8.83 22.69 -0.33
CA PHE A 546 -8.40 21.90 0.82
C PHE A 546 -8.68 22.55 2.18
N LYS A 547 -9.20 23.78 2.20
CA LYS A 547 -9.55 24.49 3.44
C LYS A 547 -10.59 23.76 4.30
N SER A 548 -11.45 22.96 3.66
CA SER A 548 -12.52 22.21 4.33
C SER A 548 -12.11 20.81 4.81
N LYS A 549 -10.88 20.36 4.55
CA LYS A 549 -10.40 19.05 5.00
C LYS A 549 -10.35 19.03 6.54
N ALA A 550 -11.17 18.19 7.16
CA ALA A 550 -11.34 18.17 8.60
C ALA A 550 -11.39 16.74 9.14
N TYR A 551 -10.41 16.41 9.98
CA TYR A 551 -10.34 15.12 10.68
C TYR A 551 -11.10 15.17 12.01
N ALA A 552 -11.92 14.16 12.27
CA ALA A 552 -12.54 13.89 13.56
C ALA A 552 -12.04 12.54 14.10
N ASP A 553 -12.15 12.30 15.40
CA ASP A 553 -11.60 11.10 16.05
C ASP A 553 -12.16 9.78 15.46
N LYS A 554 -13.40 9.77 14.96
CA LYS A 554 -13.97 8.64 14.24
C LYS A 554 -13.19 8.27 12.97
N ASN A 555 -12.52 9.24 12.35
CA ASN A 555 -11.78 9.06 11.10
C ASN A 555 -10.42 8.37 11.28
N ALA A 556 -10.08 7.97 12.52
CA ALA A 556 -8.94 7.06 12.75
C ALA A 556 -9.12 5.73 12.01
N TYR A 557 -10.36 5.35 11.74
CA TYR A 557 -10.76 4.18 10.98
C TYR A 557 -11.88 4.55 10.01
N PHE A 558 -12.05 3.75 8.97
CA PHE A 558 -13.08 3.95 7.98
C PHE A 558 -14.36 3.16 8.31
N PRO A 559 -15.52 3.53 7.73
CA PRO A 559 -16.75 2.76 7.93
C PRO A 559 -16.65 1.38 7.28
N ILE A 560 -17.26 0.38 7.92
CA ILE A 560 -17.48 -0.94 7.32
C ILE A 560 -18.35 -0.76 6.06
N PRO A 561 -18.01 -1.39 4.94
CA PRO A 561 -18.80 -1.25 3.71
C PRO A 561 -20.26 -1.68 3.93
N GLN A 562 -21.21 -0.84 3.51
CA GLN A 562 -22.64 -1.09 3.73
C GLN A 562 -23.13 -2.38 3.06
N GLU A 563 -22.56 -2.69 1.90
CA GLU A 563 -22.88 -3.93 1.18
C GLU A 563 -22.56 -5.17 2.01
N GLU A 564 -21.41 -5.16 2.69
CA GLU A 564 -20.97 -6.29 3.52
C GLU A 564 -21.82 -6.41 4.80
N ILE A 565 -22.22 -5.28 5.40
CA ILE A 565 -23.19 -5.29 6.50
C ILE A 565 -24.51 -5.92 6.04
N ASN A 566 -25.01 -5.51 4.87
CA ASN A 566 -26.25 -6.05 4.32
C ASN A 566 -26.18 -7.56 4.04
N LYS A 567 -25.06 -8.05 3.52
CA LYS A 567 -24.81 -9.48 3.26
C LYS A 567 -24.66 -10.32 4.53
N SER A 568 -24.28 -9.72 5.64
CA SER A 568 -23.95 -10.41 6.89
C SER A 568 -25.15 -10.87 7.71
N ASN A 569 -26.38 -10.63 7.26
CA ASN A 569 -27.61 -10.94 8.01
C ASN A 569 -27.61 -10.38 9.45
N GLY A 570 -26.97 -9.22 9.67
CA GLY A 570 -26.91 -8.54 10.97
C GLY A 570 -25.77 -9.01 11.89
N SER A 571 -24.84 -9.83 11.42
CA SER A 571 -23.66 -10.22 12.20
C SER A 571 -22.60 -9.11 12.25
N LEU A 572 -22.49 -8.28 11.20
CA LEU A 572 -21.59 -7.14 11.16
C LEU A 572 -22.27 -5.88 11.68
N THR A 573 -21.56 -5.15 12.53
CA THR A 573 -21.98 -3.85 13.05
C THR A 573 -21.06 -2.74 12.56
N GLN A 574 -21.62 -1.56 12.30
CA GLN A 574 -20.87 -0.41 11.84
C GLN A 574 -19.93 0.14 12.91
N ASN A 575 -18.82 0.73 12.50
CA ASN A 575 -17.93 1.49 13.38
C ASN A 575 -18.63 2.70 13.97
N GLN A 576 -18.31 3.00 15.23
CA GLN A 576 -18.93 4.11 15.96
C GLN A 576 -18.73 5.44 15.22
N GLY A 577 -19.81 6.17 15.04
CA GLY A 577 -19.83 7.48 14.38
C GLY A 577 -20.12 7.45 12.86
N TYR A 578 -20.38 6.26 12.29
CA TYR A 578 -20.77 6.08 10.89
C TYR A 578 -22.16 5.50 10.75
#